data_202adddf6944bb908c837d4e8a17b5bb
#
_entry.id   202adddf6944bb908c837d4e8a17b5bb
#
_cell.length_a   1.000
_cell.length_b   1.000
_cell.length_c   1.000
_cell.angle_alpha   90.00
_cell.angle_beta   90.00
_cell.angle_gamma   90.00
#
_symmetry.space_group_name_H-M   'P 1'
#
loop_
_entity.id
_entity.type
_entity.pdbx_description
1 polymer ?
#
loop_
_entity_poly.entity_id
_entity_poly.type
_entity_poly.pdbx_seq_one_letter_code
_entity_poly.pdbx_strand_id
1 'polypeptide(L)'
;MAKAVKLADIAERVGVSTVTVSKALSGQKGVSEEVREKIRSIAEELGYQQPSAARKSQNQKSYNIGILISERFLDKYESFYWQMYQAVATRATAKECFTMLEVIGMSEEENGRMPKLVQERKVDGIIVIGKMMDTYLQHLNTEAGIPVIYLDYYNGREASDSVISNSYYGTYELTYYLYRMGHHKIAYVGTLLATESITDRYFGYQKALLELGLEQKREWVVDDRHIETGKIDTVNMLQLPK
;
A
#
# COMPACT_ATOMS: atom_id res chain seq x y z
N MET A 1 -19.13 0.56 38.49
CA MET A 1 -18.27 1.13 37.42
C MET A 1 -17.47 2.29 38.01
N ALA A 2 -16.15 2.24 37.96
CA ALA A 2 -15.30 3.35 38.46
C ALA A 2 -15.53 4.58 37.54
N LYS A 3 -15.75 5.73 38.18
CA LYS A 3 -15.98 7.02 37.47
C LYS A 3 -14.69 7.41 36.72
N ALA A 4 -14.78 7.65 35.42
CA ALA A 4 -13.62 8.08 34.65
C ALA A 4 -13.08 9.41 35.18
N VAL A 5 -11.77 9.45 35.47
CA VAL A 5 -11.07 10.63 35.98
C VAL A 5 -11.06 11.73 34.92
N LYS A 6 -11.40 12.96 35.31
CA LYS A 6 -11.46 14.13 34.44
C LYS A 6 -10.35 15.13 34.76
N LEU A 7 -10.06 16.03 33.85
CA LEU A 7 -9.11 17.12 34.05
C LEU A 7 -9.46 17.99 35.30
N ALA A 8 -10.75 18.08 35.62
CA ALA A 8 -11.22 18.79 36.80
C ALA A 8 -10.74 18.13 38.10
N ASP A 9 -10.71 16.82 38.17
CA ASP A 9 -10.26 16.06 39.37
C ASP A 9 -8.77 16.27 39.63
N ILE A 10 -7.97 16.37 38.55
CA ILE A 10 -6.54 16.70 38.64
C ILE A 10 -6.34 18.16 39.07
N ALA A 11 -7.11 19.08 38.47
CA ALA A 11 -7.05 20.50 38.74
C ALA A 11 -7.32 20.81 40.21
N GLU A 12 -8.35 20.20 40.80
CA GLU A 12 -8.72 20.30 42.18
C GLU A 12 -7.60 19.80 43.12
N ARG A 13 -6.99 18.65 42.79
CA ARG A 13 -5.95 18.00 43.59
C ARG A 13 -4.61 18.76 43.56
N VAL A 14 -4.29 19.42 42.45
CA VAL A 14 -3.07 20.24 42.30
C VAL A 14 -3.27 21.67 42.81
N GLY A 15 -4.52 22.18 42.84
CA GLY A 15 -4.84 23.55 43.18
C GLY A 15 -4.64 24.53 42.01
N VAL A 16 -4.89 24.10 40.79
CA VAL A 16 -4.73 24.93 39.56
C VAL A 16 -6.00 24.88 38.69
N SER A 17 -6.07 25.71 37.67
CA SER A 17 -7.19 25.68 36.72
C SER A 17 -7.13 24.45 35.79
N THR A 18 -8.26 23.99 35.30
CA THR A 18 -8.33 22.92 34.27
C THR A 18 -7.58 23.29 32.99
N VAL A 19 -7.49 24.58 32.66
CA VAL A 19 -6.69 25.10 31.54
C VAL A 19 -5.20 24.89 31.77
N THR A 20 -4.74 25.11 33.03
CA THR A 20 -3.34 24.88 33.44
C THR A 20 -2.99 23.40 33.35
N VAL A 21 -3.89 22.53 33.82
CA VAL A 21 -3.72 21.06 33.73
C VAL A 21 -3.64 20.64 32.24
N SER A 22 -4.56 21.12 31.42
CA SER A 22 -4.56 20.83 29.96
C SER A 22 -3.26 21.26 29.27
N LYS A 23 -2.78 22.49 29.57
CA LYS A 23 -1.51 23.01 29.02
C LYS A 23 -0.31 22.19 29.52
N ALA A 24 -0.29 21.80 30.79
CA ALA A 24 0.79 20.99 31.38
C ALA A 24 0.88 19.62 30.71
N LEU A 25 -0.26 18.93 30.59
CA LEU A 25 -0.33 17.58 30.01
C LEU A 25 -0.10 17.59 28.48
N SER A 26 -0.46 18.68 27.78
CA SER A 26 -0.24 18.85 26.33
C SER A 26 1.11 19.45 25.95
N GLY A 27 1.98 19.75 26.91
CA GLY A 27 3.32 20.28 26.64
C GLY A 27 3.35 21.77 26.20
N GLN A 28 2.23 22.50 26.29
CA GLN A 28 2.16 23.91 25.85
C GLN A 28 2.95 24.83 26.78
N LYS A 29 3.43 25.96 26.24
CA LYS A 29 4.14 27.01 27.00
C LYS A 29 3.21 27.70 28.01
N GLY A 30 3.80 28.22 29.10
CA GLY A 30 3.05 28.98 30.12
C GLY A 30 2.73 28.21 31.40
N VAL A 31 3.37 27.06 31.63
CA VAL A 31 3.37 26.30 32.87
C VAL A 31 4.82 26.00 33.25
N SER A 32 5.20 26.29 34.50
CA SER A 32 6.56 25.97 34.99
C SER A 32 6.79 24.45 35.02
N GLU A 33 8.04 24.04 34.89
CA GLU A 33 8.38 22.60 34.87
C GLU A 33 8.02 21.90 36.17
N GLU A 34 8.20 22.56 37.32
CA GLU A 34 7.82 22.04 38.62
C GLU A 34 6.30 21.75 38.72
N VAL A 35 5.47 22.68 38.25
CA VAL A 35 4.00 22.50 38.20
C VAL A 35 3.62 21.41 37.18
N ARG A 36 4.35 21.31 36.10
CA ARG A 36 4.13 20.30 35.06
C ARG A 36 4.39 18.88 35.58
N GLU A 37 5.51 18.68 36.30
CA GLU A 37 5.84 17.39 36.90
C GLU A 37 4.84 16.99 37.96
N LYS A 38 4.42 17.94 38.83
CA LYS A 38 3.39 17.69 39.82
C LYS A 38 2.05 17.26 39.22
N ILE A 39 1.66 17.90 38.13
CA ILE A 39 0.42 17.55 37.38
C ILE A 39 0.55 16.16 36.77
N ARG A 40 1.69 15.81 36.18
CA ARG A 40 1.93 14.47 35.60
C ARG A 40 1.86 13.37 36.65
N SER A 41 2.54 13.55 37.79
CA SER A 41 2.53 12.58 38.87
C SER A 41 1.12 12.32 39.39
N ILE A 42 0.32 13.37 39.60
CA ILE A 42 -1.06 13.24 40.09
C ILE A 42 -1.98 12.64 39.02
N ALA A 43 -1.75 12.93 37.73
CA ALA A 43 -2.50 12.31 36.64
C ALA A 43 -2.26 10.80 36.57
N GLU A 44 -1.01 10.35 36.76
CA GLU A 44 -0.64 8.93 36.83
C GLU A 44 -1.24 8.26 38.07
N GLU A 45 -1.14 8.88 39.26
CA GLU A 45 -1.72 8.38 40.51
C GLU A 45 -3.23 8.16 40.41
N LEU A 46 -3.93 9.08 39.73
CA LEU A 46 -5.38 8.99 39.53
C LEU A 46 -5.78 8.07 38.40
N GLY A 47 -4.83 7.56 37.62
CA GLY A 47 -5.10 6.74 36.43
C GLY A 47 -5.78 7.51 35.29
N TYR A 48 -5.51 8.82 35.17
CA TYR A 48 -6.06 9.65 34.14
C TYR A 48 -5.53 9.23 32.76
N GLN A 49 -6.43 8.83 31.86
CA GLN A 49 -6.09 8.57 30.45
C GLN A 49 -6.46 9.78 29.62
N GLN A 50 -5.42 10.39 29.04
CA GLN A 50 -5.61 11.51 28.13
C GLN A 50 -6.38 11.05 26.89
N PRO A 51 -7.47 11.74 26.46
CA PRO A 51 -8.14 11.44 25.19
C PRO A 51 -7.13 11.46 24.06
N SER A 52 -7.24 10.53 23.12
CA SER A 52 -6.28 10.32 22.01
C SER A 52 -6.01 11.58 21.16
N ALA A 53 -6.92 12.54 21.16
CA ALA A 53 -6.74 13.84 20.53
C ALA A 53 -5.64 14.72 21.17
N ALA A 54 -5.27 14.50 22.45
CA ALA A 54 -4.25 15.27 23.17
C ALA A 54 -2.82 14.70 23.01
N ARG A 55 -2.66 13.48 22.48
CA ARG A 55 -1.33 12.92 22.14
C ARG A 55 -0.69 13.55 20.88
N LYS A 56 -1.38 14.50 20.24
CA LYS A 56 -0.89 15.21 19.04
C LYS A 56 -0.03 16.44 19.34
N SER A 57 0.92 16.37 20.26
CA SER A 57 1.87 17.47 20.40
C SER A 57 3.31 16.99 20.54
N GLN A 58 3.81 16.40 19.48
CA GLN A 58 5.20 16.50 19.06
C GLN A 58 5.26 16.14 17.58
N ASN A 59 5.05 17.10 16.70
CA ASN A 59 5.47 17.19 15.27
C ASN A 59 5.41 15.94 14.36
N GLN A 60 4.71 14.86 14.68
CA GLN A 60 4.42 13.78 13.75
C GLN A 60 2.92 13.80 13.41
N LYS A 61 2.61 14.26 12.19
CA LYS A 61 1.27 14.07 11.63
C LYS A 61 1.09 12.58 11.36
N SER A 62 0.16 11.94 12.06
CA SER A 62 -0.32 10.62 11.68
C SER A 62 -1.20 10.77 10.45
N TYR A 63 -0.93 9.97 9.43
CA TYR A 63 -1.71 9.95 8.18
C TYR A 63 -2.55 8.67 8.09
N ASN A 64 -3.72 8.81 7.49
CA ASN A 64 -4.56 7.70 7.08
C ASN A 64 -4.28 7.42 5.59
N ILE A 65 -3.81 6.23 5.27
CA ILE A 65 -3.48 5.83 3.91
C ILE A 65 -4.57 4.88 3.39
N GLY A 66 -5.26 5.29 2.34
CA GLY A 66 -6.17 4.42 1.60
C GLY A 66 -5.38 3.43 0.74
N ILE A 67 -5.77 2.18 0.76
CA ILE A 67 -5.21 1.16 -0.12
C ILE A 67 -6.34 0.64 -0.99
N LEU A 68 -6.18 0.73 -2.30
CA LEU A 68 -7.14 0.24 -3.28
C LEU A 68 -6.55 -0.98 -3.99
N ILE A 69 -7.34 -2.03 -4.08
CA ILE A 69 -6.99 -3.24 -4.84
C ILE A 69 -8.22 -3.66 -5.63
N SER A 70 -8.05 -3.98 -6.92
CA SER A 70 -9.15 -4.54 -7.72
C SER A 70 -9.51 -5.95 -7.25
N GLU A 71 -10.80 -6.26 -7.16
CA GLU A 71 -11.31 -7.57 -6.75
C GLU A 71 -10.75 -8.73 -7.58
N ARG A 72 -10.43 -8.50 -8.86
CA ARG A 72 -9.84 -9.49 -9.77
C ARG A 72 -8.50 -10.05 -9.29
N PHE A 73 -7.81 -9.35 -8.38
CA PHE A 73 -6.52 -9.74 -7.84
C PHE A 73 -6.59 -10.32 -6.43
N LEU A 74 -7.78 -10.34 -5.83
CA LEU A 74 -8.03 -10.89 -4.50
C LEU A 74 -8.77 -12.22 -4.63
N ASP A 75 -8.11 -13.24 -5.18
CA ASP A 75 -8.65 -14.60 -5.21
C ASP A 75 -8.64 -15.21 -3.80
N LYS A 76 -9.41 -16.31 -3.62
CA LYS A 76 -9.71 -16.95 -2.32
C LYS A 76 -8.50 -17.45 -1.53
N TYR A 77 -7.32 -17.47 -2.14
CA TYR A 77 -6.08 -17.94 -1.55
C TYR A 77 -5.00 -16.87 -1.64
N GLU A 78 -4.10 -16.80 -0.65
CA GLU A 78 -2.99 -15.85 -0.46
C GLU A 78 -2.44 -15.25 -1.77
N SER A 79 -3.10 -14.19 -2.25
CA SER A 79 -2.67 -13.56 -3.48
C SER A 79 -1.39 -12.73 -3.24
N PHE A 80 -0.57 -12.60 -4.28
CA PHE A 80 0.61 -11.73 -4.28
C PHE A 80 0.26 -10.30 -3.82
N TYR A 81 -0.86 -9.76 -4.25
CA TYR A 81 -1.33 -8.42 -3.89
C TYR A 81 -1.77 -8.32 -2.42
N TRP A 82 -2.28 -9.41 -1.84
CA TRP A 82 -2.57 -9.47 -0.41
C TRP A 82 -1.29 -9.37 0.43
N GLN A 83 -0.21 -10.04 0.00
CA GLN A 83 1.10 -9.93 0.66
C GLN A 83 1.67 -8.51 0.54
N MET A 84 1.49 -7.84 -0.61
CA MET A 84 1.89 -6.43 -0.77
C MET A 84 1.11 -5.53 0.20
N TYR A 85 -0.21 -5.72 0.30
CA TYR A 85 -1.03 -4.99 1.28
C TYR A 85 -0.51 -5.18 2.71
N GLN A 86 -0.23 -6.41 3.13
CA GLN A 86 0.31 -6.69 4.46
C GLN A 86 1.66 -5.99 4.69
N ALA A 87 2.53 -5.99 3.70
CA ALA A 87 3.82 -5.31 3.78
C ALA A 87 3.65 -3.79 3.92
N VAL A 88 2.74 -3.18 3.14
CA VAL A 88 2.41 -1.75 3.24
C VAL A 88 1.83 -1.42 4.62
N ALA A 89 0.85 -2.19 5.09
CA ALA A 89 0.21 -1.97 6.39
C ALA A 89 1.21 -2.05 7.56
N THR A 90 2.10 -3.05 7.53
CA THR A 90 3.17 -3.19 8.52
C THR A 90 4.13 -1.99 8.51
N ARG A 91 4.54 -1.53 7.33
CA ARG A 91 5.43 -0.37 7.20
C ARG A 91 4.75 0.94 7.58
N ALA A 92 3.47 1.11 7.25
CA ALA A 92 2.69 2.28 7.64
C ALA A 92 2.56 2.37 9.18
N THR A 93 2.24 1.26 9.85
CA THR A 93 2.17 1.19 11.31
C THR A 93 3.50 1.56 11.97
N ALA A 94 4.62 1.10 11.42
CA ALA A 94 5.96 1.46 11.92
C ALA A 94 6.28 2.96 11.75
N LYS A 95 5.53 3.67 10.91
CA LYS A 95 5.61 5.13 10.70
C LYS A 95 4.45 5.90 11.37
N GLU A 96 3.74 5.24 12.30
CA GLU A 96 2.58 5.81 13.01
C GLU A 96 1.44 6.25 12.06
N CYS A 97 1.34 5.64 10.88
CA CYS A 97 0.26 5.82 9.92
C CYS A 97 -0.75 4.67 10.03
N PHE A 98 -2.02 4.98 9.75
CA PHE A 98 -3.07 3.97 9.64
C PHE A 98 -3.33 3.62 8.18
N THR A 99 -3.72 2.38 7.91
CA THR A 99 -4.13 1.95 6.58
C THR A 99 -5.59 1.52 6.58
N MET A 100 -6.30 1.87 5.51
CA MET A 100 -7.68 1.45 5.25
C MET A 100 -7.73 0.80 3.87
N LEU A 101 -8.16 -0.46 3.81
CA LEU A 101 -8.33 -1.18 2.56
C LEU A 101 -9.75 -1.00 2.02
N GLU A 102 -9.84 -0.66 0.74
CA GLU A 102 -11.08 -0.75 -0.04
C GLU A 102 -10.83 -1.61 -1.27
N VAL A 103 -11.64 -2.65 -1.43
CA VAL A 103 -11.59 -3.53 -2.61
C VAL A 103 -12.54 -2.95 -3.64
N ILE A 104 -12.02 -2.69 -4.84
CA ILE A 104 -12.77 -2.09 -5.93
C ILE A 104 -13.30 -3.20 -6.84
N GLY A 105 -14.63 -3.29 -6.94
CA GLY A 105 -15.31 -4.24 -7.80
C GLY A 105 -15.19 -3.88 -9.27
N MET A 106 -15.31 -4.85 -10.17
CA MET A 106 -15.25 -4.63 -11.63
C MET A 106 -16.29 -3.60 -12.08
N SER A 107 -17.52 -3.68 -11.57
CA SER A 107 -18.58 -2.71 -11.90
C SER A 107 -18.29 -1.30 -11.40
N GLU A 108 -17.51 -1.16 -10.33
CA GLU A 108 -17.10 0.15 -9.81
C GLU A 108 -16.01 0.76 -10.68
N GLU A 109 -15.06 -0.06 -11.16
CA GLU A 109 -14.06 0.37 -12.14
C GLU A 109 -14.73 0.82 -13.46
N GLU A 110 -15.66 0.01 -14.00
CA GLU A 110 -16.36 0.29 -15.27
C GLU A 110 -17.20 1.58 -15.21
N ASN A 111 -17.86 1.80 -14.09
CA ASN A 111 -18.72 2.97 -13.90
C ASN A 111 -17.96 4.20 -13.38
N GLY A 112 -16.65 4.11 -13.17
CA GLY A 112 -15.83 5.20 -12.64
C GLY A 112 -16.26 5.66 -11.24
N ARG A 113 -16.76 4.74 -10.39
CA ARG A 113 -17.24 5.10 -9.07
C ARG A 113 -16.07 5.45 -8.14
N MET A 114 -16.05 6.68 -7.63
CA MET A 114 -15.05 7.12 -6.68
C MET A 114 -15.06 6.24 -5.41
N PRO A 115 -13.89 5.82 -4.88
CA PRO A 115 -13.81 5.04 -3.64
C PRO A 115 -14.50 5.74 -2.47
N LYS A 116 -15.16 4.99 -1.60
CA LYS A 116 -15.82 5.53 -0.39
C LYS A 116 -14.82 6.23 0.52
N LEU A 117 -13.60 5.71 0.63
CA LEU A 117 -12.53 6.33 1.41
C LEU A 117 -12.26 7.78 0.98
N VAL A 118 -12.36 8.06 -0.33
CA VAL A 118 -12.22 9.41 -0.90
C VAL A 118 -13.47 10.22 -0.68
N GLN A 119 -14.65 9.68 -1.04
CA GLN A 119 -15.94 10.38 -0.91
C GLN A 119 -16.17 10.84 0.53
N GLU A 120 -15.85 10.01 1.52
CA GLU A 120 -16.02 10.30 2.94
C GLU A 120 -14.83 11.03 3.58
N ARG A 121 -13.81 11.39 2.80
CA ARG A 121 -12.58 12.06 3.26
C ARG A 121 -11.90 11.36 4.44
N LYS A 122 -11.80 10.04 4.39
CA LYS A 122 -11.24 9.22 5.47
C LYS A 122 -9.72 9.09 5.38
N VAL A 123 -9.13 9.43 4.25
CA VAL A 123 -7.70 9.19 3.96
C VAL A 123 -7.01 10.47 3.47
N ASP A 124 -5.71 10.55 3.74
CA ASP A 124 -4.85 11.67 3.39
C ASP A 124 -4.08 11.43 2.08
N GLY A 125 -4.06 10.19 1.60
CA GLY A 125 -3.44 9.75 0.35
C GLY A 125 -3.83 8.32 0.03
N ILE A 126 -3.59 7.90 -1.20
CA ILE A 126 -3.98 6.58 -1.73
C ILE A 126 -2.77 5.86 -2.29
N ILE A 127 -2.71 4.56 -2.02
CA ILE A 127 -1.85 3.59 -2.72
C ILE A 127 -2.76 2.65 -3.49
N VAL A 128 -2.66 2.63 -4.81
CA VAL A 128 -3.31 1.64 -5.67
C VAL A 128 -2.34 0.48 -5.88
N ILE A 129 -2.73 -0.73 -5.52
CA ILE A 129 -1.90 -1.93 -5.69
C ILE A 129 -2.37 -2.69 -6.93
N GLY A 130 -1.45 -2.85 -7.89
CA GLY A 130 -1.72 -3.52 -9.16
C GLY A 130 -2.51 -2.67 -10.15
N LYS A 131 -2.85 -3.29 -11.28
CA LYS A 131 -3.52 -2.63 -12.41
C LYS A 131 -5.02 -2.53 -12.18
N MET A 132 -5.59 -1.38 -12.49
CA MET A 132 -7.03 -1.15 -12.68
C MET A 132 -7.28 -0.63 -14.09
N MET A 133 -8.53 -0.40 -14.48
CA MET A 133 -8.85 0.21 -15.78
C MET A 133 -8.23 1.60 -15.90
N ASP A 134 -7.59 1.89 -17.03
CA ASP A 134 -6.92 3.19 -17.26
C ASP A 134 -7.89 4.37 -17.09
N THR A 135 -9.12 4.22 -17.55
CA THR A 135 -10.17 5.25 -17.40
C THR A 135 -10.54 5.49 -15.95
N TYR A 136 -10.57 4.44 -15.13
CA TYR A 136 -10.82 4.54 -13.69
C TYR A 136 -9.67 5.26 -12.97
N LEU A 137 -8.44 4.88 -13.28
CA LEU A 137 -7.25 5.49 -12.68
C LEU A 137 -7.13 6.96 -13.06
N GLN A 138 -7.41 7.31 -14.32
CA GLN A 138 -7.43 8.70 -14.76
C GLN A 138 -8.48 9.53 -14.00
N HIS A 139 -9.68 8.99 -13.84
CA HIS A 139 -10.73 9.64 -13.04
C HIS A 139 -10.32 9.81 -11.58
N LEU A 140 -9.77 8.76 -10.96
CA LEU A 140 -9.26 8.80 -9.59
C LEU A 140 -8.19 9.88 -9.41
N ASN A 141 -7.20 9.96 -10.31
CA ASN A 141 -6.13 10.95 -10.23
C ASN A 141 -6.64 12.39 -10.36
N THR A 142 -7.67 12.60 -11.21
CA THR A 142 -8.21 13.94 -11.47
C THR A 142 -9.09 14.40 -10.31
N GLU A 143 -9.92 13.53 -9.76
CA GLU A 143 -11.01 13.92 -8.85
C GLU A 143 -10.74 13.62 -7.37
N ALA A 144 -9.74 12.79 -7.02
CA ALA A 144 -9.51 12.44 -5.63
C ALA A 144 -9.09 13.63 -4.75
N GLY A 145 -8.42 14.64 -5.32
CA GLY A 145 -7.95 15.82 -4.59
C GLY A 145 -6.90 15.54 -3.51
N ILE A 146 -6.36 14.33 -3.47
CA ILE A 146 -5.32 13.85 -2.55
C ILE A 146 -4.27 13.07 -3.35
N PRO A 147 -3.03 12.92 -2.85
CA PRO A 147 -1.97 12.18 -3.55
C PRO A 147 -2.38 10.72 -3.83
N VAL A 148 -2.11 10.27 -5.05
CA VAL A 148 -2.29 8.88 -5.50
C VAL A 148 -0.94 8.34 -5.96
N ILE A 149 -0.55 7.16 -5.46
CA ILE A 149 0.68 6.46 -5.83
C ILE A 149 0.32 5.06 -6.29
N TYR A 150 0.99 4.57 -7.32
CA TYR A 150 0.84 3.19 -7.79
C TYR A 150 1.91 2.27 -7.20
N LEU A 151 1.53 1.06 -6.85
CA LEU A 151 2.42 0.00 -6.41
C LEU A 151 2.24 -1.23 -7.31
N ASP A 152 3.34 -1.70 -7.92
CA ASP A 152 3.39 -2.77 -8.94
C ASP A 152 2.60 -2.46 -10.21
N TYR A 153 2.41 -1.18 -10.51
CA TYR A 153 1.80 -0.68 -11.74
C TYR A 153 2.43 0.67 -12.11
N TYR A 154 2.52 0.94 -13.39
CA TYR A 154 2.88 2.26 -13.92
C TYR A 154 2.13 2.55 -15.22
N ASN A 155 1.81 3.82 -15.43
CA ASN A 155 1.23 4.30 -16.67
C ASN A 155 2.01 5.55 -17.11
N GLY A 156 2.74 5.45 -18.22
CA GLY A 156 3.54 6.57 -18.75
C GLY A 156 2.73 7.75 -19.28
N ARG A 157 1.41 7.69 -19.21
CA ARG A 157 0.50 8.75 -19.71
C ARG A 157 -0.02 9.64 -18.59
N GLU A 158 0.18 9.28 -17.34
CA GLU A 158 -0.35 9.99 -16.18
C GLU A 158 0.77 10.53 -15.28
N ALA A 159 0.51 11.66 -14.62
CA ALA A 159 1.44 12.32 -13.72
C ALA A 159 1.39 11.74 -12.30
N SER A 160 1.40 10.40 -12.17
CA SER A 160 1.39 9.73 -10.86
C SER A 160 2.71 9.02 -10.60
N ASP A 161 3.16 9.09 -9.36
CA ASP A 161 4.34 8.34 -8.93
C ASP A 161 4.05 6.84 -8.86
N SER A 162 5.04 6.03 -9.21
CA SER A 162 4.94 4.57 -9.19
C SER A 162 6.12 3.95 -8.46
N VAL A 163 5.84 2.90 -7.68
CA VAL A 163 6.84 2.04 -7.07
C VAL A 163 6.73 0.66 -7.72
N ILE A 164 7.76 0.25 -8.44
CA ILE A 164 7.79 -1.01 -9.18
C ILE A 164 9.03 -1.82 -8.84
N SER A 165 8.95 -3.15 -9.01
CA SER A 165 10.13 -4.00 -9.05
C SER A 165 10.83 -3.88 -10.41
N ASN A 166 12.16 -4.03 -10.43
CA ASN A 166 12.89 -4.11 -11.70
C ASN A 166 12.72 -5.50 -12.33
N SER A 167 11.49 -5.77 -12.79
CA SER A 167 11.07 -7.04 -13.36
C SER A 167 11.87 -7.40 -14.63
N TYR A 168 12.20 -6.39 -15.43
CA TYR A 168 13.03 -6.55 -16.62
C TYR A 168 14.41 -7.13 -16.27
N TYR A 169 15.14 -6.46 -15.36
CA TYR A 169 16.49 -6.86 -14.99
C TYR A 169 16.49 -8.21 -14.25
N GLY A 170 15.52 -8.44 -13.37
CA GLY A 170 15.40 -9.69 -12.63
C GLY A 170 15.26 -10.90 -13.58
N THR A 171 14.43 -10.80 -14.61
CA THR A 171 14.25 -11.90 -15.58
C THR A 171 15.43 -12.02 -16.54
N TYR A 172 16.04 -10.92 -16.92
CA TYR A 172 17.30 -10.92 -17.69
C TYR A 172 18.37 -11.73 -16.95
N GLU A 173 18.64 -11.46 -15.69
CA GLU A 173 19.61 -12.17 -14.86
C GLU A 173 19.23 -13.66 -14.66
N LEU A 174 17.95 -13.94 -14.46
CA LEU A 174 17.46 -15.31 -14.31
C LEU A 174 17.68 -16.13 -15.59
N THR A 175 17.46 -15.52 -16.76
CA THR A 175 17.68 -16.17 -18.06
C THR A 175 19.17 -16.47 -18.26
N TYR A 176 20.06 -15.53 -17.94
CA TYR A 176 21.50 -15.76 -17.93
C TYR A 176 21.92 -16.85 -16.96
N TYR A 177 21.31 -16.89 -15.78
CA TYR A 177 21.58 -17.96 -14.80
C TYR A 177 21.22 -19.33 -15.37
N LEU A 178 20.05 -19.48 -15.98
CA LEU A 178 19.63 -20.73 -16.63
C LEU A 178 20.61 -21.15 -17.74
N TYR A 179 21.03 -20.19 -18.56
CA TYR A 179 22.03 -20.44 -19.60
C TYR A 179 23.36 -20.96 -19.02
N ARG A 180 23.88 -20.33 -17.96
CA ARG A 180 25.09 -20.76 -17.28
C ARG A 180 24.97 -22.15 -16.66
N MET A 181 23.76 -22.58 -16.32
CA MET A 181 23.46 -23.94 -15.86
C MET A 181 23.35 -24.96 -17.01
N GLY A 182 23.57 -24.53 -18.26
CA GLY A 182 23.57 -25.38 -19.45
C GLY A 182 22.22 -25.47 -20.18
N HIS A 183 21.24 -24.67 -19.81
CA HIS A 183 19.94 -24.65 -20.49
C HIS A 183 20.00 -23.71 -21.69
N HIS A 184 19.79 -24.27 -22.90
CA HIS A 184 19.76 -23.51 -24.15
C HIS A 184 18.36 -23.40 -24.77
N LYS A 185 17.39 -24.15 -24.25
CA LYS A 185 15.97 -24.09 -24.63
C LYS A 185 15.22 -23.58 -23.40
N ILE A 186 14.92 -22.28 -23.41
CA ILE A 186 14.31 -21.59 -22.28
C ILE A 186 12.97 -21.03 -22.75
N ALA A 187 11.88 -21.42 -22.10
CA ALA A 187 10.56 -20.89 -22.37
C ALA A 187 10.19 -19.80 -21.36
N TYR A 188 9.34 -18.90 -21.78
CA TYR A 188 8.74 -17.88 -20.94
C TYR A 188 7.27 -18.23 -20.64
N VAL A 189 6.87 -18.20 -19.38
CA VAL A 189 5.49 -18.41 -18.94
C VAL A 189 4.96 -17.10 -18.39
N GLY A 190 3.94 -16.53 -19.04
CA GLY A 190 3.31 -15.28 -18.66
C GLY A 190 2.52 -14.68 -19.79
N THR A 191 1.26 -14.35 -19.54
CA THR A 191 0.37 -13.71 -20.51
C THR A 191 0.78 -12.26 -20.73
N LEU A 192 1.28 -11.94 -21.92
CA LEU A 192 1.74 -10.59 -22.27
C LEU A 192 0.58 -9.59 -22.16
N LEU A 193 0.89 -8.39 -21.67
CA LEU A 193 -0.05 -7.27 -21.48
C LEU A 193 -1.09 -7.51 -20.36
N ALA A 194 -1.07 -8.66 -19.68
CA ALA A 194 -1.94 -8.85 -18.53
C ALA A 194 -1.56 -7.90 -17.37
N THR A 195 -0.26 -7.71 -17.14
CA THR A 195 0.29 -6.66 -16.27
C THR A 195 1.58 -6.10 -16.88
N GLU A 196 1.97 -4.90 -16.46
CA GLU A 196 3.22 -4.25 -16.88
C GLU A 196 4.42 -5.10 -16.44
N SER A 197 4.42 -5.60 -15.21
CA SER A 197 5.50 -6.42 -14.65
C SER A 197 5.72 -7.75 -15.40
N ILE A 198 4.66 -8.37 -15.94
CA ILE A 198 4.77 -9.57 -16.80
C ILE A 198 5.44 -9.20 -18.12
N THR A 199 5.01 -8.10 -18.73
CA THR A 199 5.55 -7.64 -20.01
C THR A 199 7.01 -7.22 -19.87
N ASP A 200 7.37 -6.53 -18.80
CA ASP A 200 8.77 -6.17 -18.49
C ASP A 200 9.66 -7.41 -18.32
N ARG A 201 9.17 -8.43 -17.61
CA ARG A 201 9.87 -9.72 -17.50
C ARG A 201 10.13 -10.36 -18.84
N TYR A 202 9.13 -10.32 -19.72
CA TYR A 202 9.27 -10.83 -21.09
C TYR A 202 10.39 -10.10 -21.86
N PHE A 203 10.45 -8.78 -21.78
CA PHE A 203 11.51 -8.04 -22.45
C PHE A 203 12.90 -8.31 -21.87
N GLY A 204 13.00 -8.53 -20.56
CA GLY A 204 14.25 -8.98 -19.93
C GLY A 204 14.70 -10.36 -20.46
N TYR A 205 13.77 -11.31 -20.54
CA TYR A 205 14.00 -12.62 -21.15
C TYR A 205 14.45 -12.50 -22.60
N GLN A 206 13.74 -11.72 -23.42
CA GLN A 206 14.05 -11.50 -24.83
C GLN A 206 15.46 -10.93 -25.04
N LYS A 207 15.84 -9.92 -24.26
CA LYS A 207 17.17 -9.33 -24.32
C LYS A 207 18.26 -10.36 -24.02
N ALA A 208 18.07 -11.17 -22.97
CA ALA A 208 19.04 -12.19 -22.63
C ALA A 208 19.21 -13.22 -23.76
N LEU A 209 18.12 -13.70 -24.35
CA LEU A 209 18.19 -14.62 -25.50
C LEU A 209 18.94 -14.01 -26.68
N LEU A 210 18.67 -12.75 -26.99
CA LEU A 210 19.31 -12.02 -28.08
C LEU A 210 20.84 -11.92 -27.86
N GLU A 211 21.29 -11.52 -26.68
CA GLU A 211 22.72 -11.39 -26.34
C GLU A 211 23.44 -12.74 -26.30
N LEU A 212 22.75 -13.80 -25.91
CA LEU A 212 23.29 -15.17 -25.84
C LEU A 212 23.25 -15.89 -27.20
N GLY A 213 22.65 -15.29 -28.23
CA GLY A 213 22.45 -15.93 -29.54
C GLY A 213 21.53 -17.17 -29.47
N LEU A 214 20.63 -17.22 -28.49
CA LEU A 214 19.68 -18.31 -28.34
C LEU A 214 18.46 -18.12 -29.25
N GLU A 215 17.88 -19.24 -29.65
CA GLU A 215 16.70 -19.25 -30.50
C GLU A 215 15.49 -18.66 -29.75
N GLN A 216 14.75 -17.78 -30.42
CA GLN A 216 13.51 -17.21 -29.91
C GLN A 216 12.34 -17.82 -30.69
N LYS A 217 11.58 -18.69 -30.05
CA LYS A 217 10.41 -19.32 -30.64
C LYS A 217 9.12 -18.74 -30.06
N ARG A 218 8.16 -18.44 -30.91
CA ARG A 218 6.87 -17.92 -30.48
C ARG A 218 6.12 -18.91 -29.60
N GLU A 219 6.20 -20.21 -29.90
CA GLU A 219 5.59 -21.29 -29.13
C GLU A 219 6.23 -21.51 -27.76
N TRP A 220 7.37 -20.87 -27.47
CA TRP A 220 8.01 -20.87 -26.15
C TRP A 220 7.56 -19.69 -25.27
N VAL A 221 6.62 -18.89 -25.74
CA VAL A 221 5.92 -17.88 -24.93
C VAL A 221 4.54 -18.42 -24.62
N VAL A 222 4.31 -18.79 -23.38
CA VAL A 222 3.13 -19.52 -22.92
C VAL A 222 2.30 -18.65 -22.02
N ASP A 223 1.02 -18.47 -22.37
CA ASP A 223 0.08 -17.74 -21.53
C ASP A 223 -0.23 -18.52 -20.24
N ASP A 224 -0.31 -17.82 -19.13
CA ASP A 224 -0.55 -18.38 -17.78
C ASP A 224 -1.87 -17.93 -17.16
N ARG A 225 -2.56 -16.98 -17.80
CA ARG A 225 -3.79 -16.40 -17.22
C ARG A 225 -4.70 -15.80 -18.27
N HIS A 226 -5.94 -15.64 -17.90
CA HIS A 226 -6.93 -14.92 -18.70
C HIS A 226 -6.75 -13.40 -18.51
N ILE A 227 -6.59 -12.67 -19.60
CA ILE A 227 -6.21 -11.23 -19.56
C ILE A 227 -7.26 -10.35 -18.87
N GLU A 228 -8.54 -10.61 -19.14
CA GLU A 228 -9.66 -9.78 -18.63
C GLU A 228 -9.96 -10.06 -17.16
N THR A 229 -9.96 -11.33 -16.76
CA THR A 229 -10.35 -11.75 -15.42
C THR A 229 -9.17 -11.87 -14.45
N GLY A 230 -7.93 -11.90 -14.96
CA GLY A 230 -6.73 -12.15 -14.17
C GLY A 230 -6.61 -13.57 -13.63
N LYS A 231 -7.59 -14.46 -13.94
CA LYS A 231 -7.61 -15.83 -13.46
C LYS A 231 -6.39 -16.60 -13.99
N ILE A 232 -5.60 -17.13 -13.06
CA ILE A 232 -4.39 -17.88 -13.36
C ILE A 232 -4.78 -19.34 -13.71
N ASP A 233 -4.19 -19.85 -14.79
CA ASP A 233 -4.31 -21.25 -15.17
C ASP A 233 -3.45 -22.13 -14.28
N THR A 234 -3.94 -23.34 -13.98
CA THR A 234 -3.11 -24.32 -13.28
C THR A 234 -2.02 -24.86 -14.21
N VAL A 235 -0.89 -25.32 -13.63
CA VAL A 235 0.25 -25.87 -14.41
C VAL A 235 -0.19 -26.94 -15.43
N ASN A 236 -1.20 -27.73 -15.09
CA ASN A 236 -1.73 -28.76 -16.00
C ASN A 236 -2.51 -28.22 -17.20
N MET A 237 -2.92 -26.94 -17.17
CA MET A 237 -3.62 -26.26 -18.26
C MET A 237 -2.65 -25.56 -19.21
N LEU A 238 -1.39 -25.37 -18.80
CA LEU A 238 -0.39 -24.70 -19.61
C LEU A 238 0.03 -25.58 -20.78
N GLN A 239 0.03 -25.01 -21.98
CA GLN A 239 0.51 -25.63 -23.21
C GLN A 239 2.04 -25.53 -23.30
N LEU A 240 2.75 -26.24 -22.41
CA LEU A 240 4.22 -26.18 -22.37
C LEU A 240 4.83 -26.81 -23.62
N PRO A 241 5.84 -26.17 -24.24
CA PRO A 241 6.55 -26.74 -25.39
C PRO A 241 7.33 -28.00 -25.01
N LYS A 242 7.41 -28.95 -25.94
CA LYS A 242 8.14 -30.23 -25.78
C LYS A 242 9.63 -30.07 -26.02
#